data_addd14f0436e7dc68cecd369a95e8189
#
_entry.id   addd14f0436e7dc68cecd369a95e8189
#
_cell.length_a   1.000
_cell.length_b   1.000
_cell.length_c   1.000
_cell.angle_alpha   90.00
_cell.angle_beta   90.00
_cell.angle_gamma   90.00
#
_symmetry.space_group_name_H-M   'P 1'
#
loop_
_entity.id
_entity.type
_entity.pdbx_description
1 polymer ?
#
loop_
_entity_poly.entity_id
_entity_poly.type
_entity_poly.pdbx_seq_one_letter_code
_entity_poly.pdbx_strand_id
1 'polypeptide(L)'
;MGKPLNFETPEAMWEAFSDYCKKAKATPVLVEDYVGVKADKVHRERENPLTFEGFQVYCYEQGIGKSIDQYFTNPDGRYERYVDVCTRIKTTIRADQIRGGMCGIYNTSITQRLNGLAEKTHNEVKIEQPLFNDDL
;
A
#
# COMPACT_ATOMS: atom_id res chain seq x y z
N MET A 1 26.83 -11.30 -18.25
CA MET A 1 25.60 -11.95 -17.96
C MET A 1 24.99 -11.44 -16.68
N GLY A 2 23.76 -11.08 -16.71
CA GLY A 2 23.11 -10.52 -15.55
C GLY A 2 22.69 -11.56 -14.54
N LYS A 3 22.31 -11.07 -13.37
CA LYS A 3 21.73 -11.87 -12.33
C LYS A 3 20.46 -12.54 -12.84
N PRO A 4 20.16 -13.78 -12.43
CA PRO A 4 18.89 -14.42 -12.80
C PRO A 4 17.73 -13.57 -12.30
N LEU A 5 16.63 -13.59 -13.04
CA LEU A 5 15.42 -12.88 -12.64
C LEU A 5 14.75 -13.63 -11.48
N ASN A 6 14.22 -12.89 -10.52
CA ASN A 6 13.49 -13.48 -9.41
C ASN A 6 12.18 -14.10 -9.87
N PHE A 7 11.54 -13.48 -10.87
CA PHE A 7 10.34 -14.02 -11.50
C PHE A 7 10.66 -14.33 -12.95
N GLU A 8 10.34 -15.51 -13.39
CA GLU A 8 10.63 -15.90 -14.76
C GLU A 8 9.68 -15.26 -15.76
N THR A 9 8.45 -14.98 -15.34
CA THR A 9 7.44 -14.41 -16.21
C THR A 9 6.63 -13.38 -15.43
N PRO A 10 5.98 -12.43 -16.14
CA PRO A 10 5.05 -11.52 -15.47
C PRO A 10 3.89 -12.25 -14.78
N GLU A 11 3.44 -13.37 -15.36
CA GLU A 11 2.39 -14.18 -14.76
C GLU A 11 2.83 -14.77 -13.43
N ALA A 12 4.07 -15.20 -13.32
CA ALA A 12 4.62 -15.71 -12.06
C ALA A 12 4.64 -14.63 -10.99
N MET A 13 4.97 -13.41 -11.37
CA MET A 13 4.97 -12.28 -10.45
C MET A 13 3.55 -11.97 -9.96
N TRP A 14 2.58 -11.99 -10.86
CA TRP A 14 1.19 -11.75 -10.49
C TRP A 14 0.67 -12.85 -9.56
N GLU A 15 1.04 -14.09 -9.83
CA GLU A 15 0.65 -15.22 -8.99
C GLU A 15 1.20 -15.07 -7.58
N ALA A 16 2.48 -14.68 -7.46
CA ALA A 16 3.09 -14.44 -6.17
C ALA A 16 2.37 -13.32 -5.41
N PHE A 17 2.04 -12.25 -6.12
CA PHE A 17 1.31 -11.14 -5.51
C PHE A 17 -0.10 -11.56 -5.08
N SER A 18 -0.78 -12.36 -5.88
CA SER A 18 -2.10 -12.86 -5.52
C SER A 18 -2.03 -13.71 -4.25
N ASP A 19 -1.01 -14.55 -4.13
CA ASP A 19 -0.81 -15.37 -2.94
C ASP A 19 -0.52 -14.50 -1.72
N TYR A 20 0.28 -13.46 -1.90
CA TYR A 20 0.52 -12.50 -0.82
C TYR A 20 -0.79 -11.85 -0.36
N CYS A 21 -1.63 -11.42 -1.29
CA CYS A 21 -2.91 -10.81 -0.95
C CYS A 21 -3.80 -11.75 -0.15
N LYS A 22 -3.88 -13.01 -0.57
CA LYS A 22 -4.67 -14.01 0.14
C LYS A 22 -4.17 -14.22 1.55
N LYS A 23 -2.86 -14.33 1.70
CA LYS A 23 -2.23 -14.52 3.01
C LYS A 23 -2.48 -13.32 3.92
N ALA A 24 -2.29 -12.11 3.39
CA ALA A 24 -2.48 -10.89 4.17
C ALA A 24 -3.93 -10.76 4.66
N LYS A 25 -4.89 -11.03 3.79
CA LYS A 25 -6.30 -10.90 4.17
C LYS A 25 -6.79 -12.03 5.06
N ALA A 26 -6.10 -13.17 5.05
CA ALA A 26 -6.42 -14.28 5.95
C ALA A 26 -5.79 -14.13 7.33
N THR A 27 -4.93 -13.14 7.52
CA THR A 27 -4.18 -12.94 8.78
C THR A 27 -4.45 -11.53 9.30
N PRO A 28 -5.63 -11.30 9.92
CA PRO A 28 -5.95 -9.97 10.43
C PRO A 28 -5.04 -9.57 11.58
N VAL A 29 -4.91 -8.28 11.79
CA VAL A 29 -4.12 -7.71 12.87
C VAL A 29 -5.02 -7.60 14.10
N LEU A 30 -4.55 -8.10 15.25
CA LEU A 30 -5.29 -7.98 16.50
C LEU A 30 -4.88 -6.68 17.20
N VAL A 31 -5.87 -5.89 17.53
CA VAL A 31 -5.66 -4.60 18.20
C VAL A 31 -6.38 -4.63 19.54
N GLU A 32 -5.67 -4.19 20.59
CA GLU A 32 -6.29 -4.07 21.90
C GLU A 32 -7.18 -2.84 21.92
N ASP A 33 -8.33 -2.97 22.57
CA ASP A 33 -9.27 -1.88 22.72
C ASP A 33 -9.98 -2.02 24.06
N TYR A 34 -10.58 -0.94 24.52
CA TYR A 34 -11.30 -0.93 25.79
C TYR A 34 -12.73 -0.50 25.53
N VAL A 35 -13.67 -1.26 26.06
CA VAL A 35 -15.09 -0.98 25.82
C VAL A 35 -15.85 -0.91 27.12
N GLY A 36 -16.94 -0.13 27.08
CA GLY A 36 -17.85 0.00 28.19
C GLY A 36 -17.36 0.92 29.30
N VAL A 37 -18.22 1.13 30.28
CA VAL A 37 -17.96 2.03 31.40
C VAL A 37 -16.81 1.54 32.26
N LYS A 38 -16.62 0.22 32.32
CA LYS A 38 -15.56 -0.39 33.12
C LYS A 38 -14.25 -0.51 32.39
N ALA A 39 -14.20 -0.05 31.14
CA ALA A 39 -13.01 -0.12 30.30
C ALA A 39 -12.46 -1.56 30.17
N ASP A 40 -13.35 -2.49 29.89
CA ASP A 40 -12.96 -3.89 29.71
C ASP A 40 -12.07 -4.03 28.48
N LYS A 41 -10.96 -4.76 28.64
CA LYS A 41 -10.01 -4.98 27.56
C LYS A 41 -10.55 -6.03 26.60
N VAL A 42 -10.56 -5.67 25.32
CA VAL A 42 -10.98 -6.59 24.24
C VAL A 42 -9.93 -6.57 23.13
N HIS A 43 -9.92 -7.62 22.33
CA HIS A 43 -9.07 -7.69 21.14
C HIS A 43 -9.98 -7.67 19.92
N ARG A 44 -9.74 -6.70 19.05
CA ARG A 44 -10.50 -6.56 17.81
C ARG A 44 -9.65 -6.93 16.64
N GLU A 45 -10.24 -7.62 15.69
CA GLU A 45 -9.56 -7.92 14.46
C GLU A 45 -9.67 -6.74 13.52
N ARG A 46 -8.54 -6.38 12.92
CA ARG A 46 -8.48 -5.34 11.90
C ARG A 46 -7.95 -5.94 10.62
N GLU A 47 -8.55 -5.59 9.51
CA GLU A 47 -8.10 -6.08 8.22
C GLU A 47 -6.66 -5.65 7.98
N ASN A 48 -5.84 -6.60 7.51
CA ASN A 48 -4.43 -6.34 7.26
C ASN A 48 -4.30 -5.61 5.91
N PRO A 49 -3.74 -4.41 5.89
CA PRO A 49 -3.63 -3.66 4.63
C PRO A 49 -2.56 -4.24 3.73
N LEU A 50 -2.77 -4.11 2.43
CA LEU A 50 -1.76 -4.46 1.45
C LEU A 50 -0.75 -3.32 1.37
N THR A 51 0.53 -3.67 1.34
CA THR A 51 1.61 -2.69 1.15
C THR A 51 2.67 -3.27 0.24
N PHE A 52 3.43 -2.39 -0.40
CA PHE A 52 4.54 -2.83 -1.23
C PHE A 52 5.60 -3.52 -0.38
N GLU A 53 5.88 -2.94 0.79
CA GLU A 53 6.84 -3.52 1.73
C GLU A 53 6.40 -4.88 2.21
N GLY A 54 5.10 -5.06 2.45
CA GLY A 54 4.55 -6.36 2.83
C GLY A 54 4.78 -7.40 1.75
N PHE A 55 4.61 -7.02 0.50
CA PHE A 55 4.86 -7.91 -0.62
C PHE A 55 6.35 -8.25 -0.72
N GLN A 56 7.23 -7.28 -0.50
CA GLN A 56 8.68 -7.55 -0.49
C GLN A 56 9.06 -8.54 0.59
N VAL A 57 8.52 -8.38 1.79
CA VAL A 57 8.78 -9.30 2.90
C VAL A 57 8.29 -10.70 2.55
N TYR A 58 7.09 -10.77 1.95
CA TYR A 58 6.54 -12.06 1.53
C TYR A 58 7.47 -12.76 0.53
N CYS A 59 7.95 -12.02 -0.47
CA CYS A 59 8.86 -12.58 -1.47
C CYS A 59 10.15 -13.07 -0.83
N TYR A 60 10.68 -12.32 0.11
CA TYR A 60 11.89 -12.70 0.83
C TYR A 60 11.67 -14.00 1.61
N GLU A 61 10.56 -14.08 2.32
CA GLU A 61 10.23 -15.26 3.12
C GLU A 61 9.99 -16.52 2.28
N GLN A 62 9.47 -16.33 1.07
CA GLN A 62 9.23 -17.42 0.14
C GLN A 62 10.48 -17.81 -0.65
N GLY A 63 11.59 -17.12 -0.43
CA GLY A 63 12.82 -17.42 -1.14
C GLY A 63 12.85 -16.93 -2.58
N ILE A 64 11.93 -16.03 -2.95
CA ILE A 64 11.86 -15.51 -4.31
C ILE A 64 12.98 -14.53 -4.58
N GLY A 65 13.26 -13.64 -3.62
CA GLY A 65 14.33 -12.68 -3.79
C GLY A 65 14.41 -11.71 -2.62
N LYS A 66 15.57 -11.08 -2.47
CA LYS A 66 15.80 -10.12 -1.40
C LYS A 66 15.16 -8.78 -1.67
N SER A 67 15.07 -8.41 -2.94
CA SER A 67 14.52 -7.13 -3.35
C SER A 67 13.86 -7.28 -4.70
N ILE A 68 12.64 -6.79 -4.80
CA ILE A 68 11.88 -6.84 -6.04
C ILE A 68 11.61 -5.45 -6.59
N ASP A 69 12.13 -4.42 -5.94
CA ASP A 69 11.87 -3.04 -6.33
C ASP A 69 12.42 -2.70 -7.71
N GLN A 70 13.44 -3.42 -8.18
CA GLN A 70 13.99 -3.19 -9.51
C GLN A 70 12.96 -3.43 -10.62
N TYR A 71 12.06 -4.39 -10.42
CA TYR A 71 11.00 -4.61 -11.41
C TYR A 71 10.12 -3.37 -11.56
N PHE A 72 9.92 -2.65 -10.47
CA PHE A 72 9.05 -1.48 -10.44
C PHE A 72 9.74 -0.21 -10.91
N THR A 73 11.05 -0.10 -10.71
CA THR A 73 11.82 1.05 -11.18
C THR A 73 12.32 0.84 -12.62
N ASN A 74 12.44 -0.41 -13.02
CA ASN A 74 12.83 -0.81 -14.37
C ASN A 74 14.09 -0.09 -14.89
N PRO A 75 15.22 -0.21 -14.17
CA PRO A 75 16.45 0.46 -14.61
C PRO A 75 16.90 -0.10 -15.97
N ASP A 76 17.27 0.81 -16.86
CA ASP A 76 17.75 0.47 -18.21
C ASP A 76 16.76 -0.34 -19.05
N GLY A 77 15.50 -0.35 -18.68
CA GLY A 77 14.47 -1.10 -19.42
C GLY A 77 14.57 -2.60 -19.31
N ARG A 78 15.36 -3.10 -18.37
CA ARG A 78 15.58 -4.54 -18.20
C ARG A 78 14.30 -5.31 -17.91
N TYR A 79 13.35 -4.68 -17.23
CA TYR A 79 12.12 -5.31 -16.82
C TYR A 79 10.90 -4.82 -17.58
N GLU A 80 11.13 -4.43 -18.84
CA GLU A 80 10.08 -3.83 -19.66
C GLU A 80 8.82 -4.69 -19.77
N ARG A 81 8.97 -5.98 -19.90
CA ARG A 81 7.82 -6.88 -20.03
C ARG A 81 7.02 -7.02 -18.73
N TYR A 82 7.54 -6.50 -17.62
CA TYR A 82 6.86 -6.54 -16.33
C TYR A 82 6.08 -5.26 -16.01
N VAL A 83 6.13 -4.27 -16.89
CA VAL A 83 5.52 -2.97 -16.64
C VAL A 83 4.03 -3.07 -16.32
N ASP A 84 3.31 -3.85 -17.11
CA ASP A 84 1.86 -3.99 -16.93
C ASP A 84 1.52 -4.63 -15.59
N VAL A 85 2.23 -5.70 -15.24
CA VAL A 85 1.94 -6.38 -13.98
C VAL A 85 2.35 -5.51 -12.79
N CYS A 86 3.44 -4.78 -12.90
CA CYS A 86 3.86 -3.85 -11.85
C CYS A 86 2.83 -2.76 -11.64
N THR A 87 2.29 -2.21 -12.73
CA THR A 87 1.25 -1.22 -12.65
C THR A 87 0.00 -1.77 -11.97
N ARG A 88 -0.38 -2.99 -12.32
CA ARG A 88 -1.54 -3.64 -11.72
C ARG A 88 -1.35 -3.90 -10.24
N ILE A 89 -0.14 -4.29 -9.84
CA ILE A 89 0.18 -4.50 -8.42
C ILE A 89 0.06 -3.19 -7.65
N LYS A 90 0.67 -2.12 -8.16
CA LYS A 90 0.60 -0.81 -7.51
C LYS A 90 -0.84 -0.33 -7.38
N THR A 91 -1.61 -0.50 -8.44
CA THR A 91 -3.02 -0.08 -8.46
C THR A 91 -3.83 -0.86 -7.43
N THR A 92 -3.59 -2.17 -7.33
CA THR A 92 -4.30 -3.02 -6.39
C THR A 92 -3.99 -2.62 -4.95
N ILE A 93 -2.72 -2.37 -4.64
CA ILE A 93 -2.32 -1.91 -3.31
C ILE A 93 -2.96 -0.57 -2.99
N ARG A 94 -2.88 0.36 -3.92
CA ARG A 94 -3.45 1.69 -3.73
C ARG A 94 -4.96 1.63 -3.54
N ALA A 95 -5.64 0.81 -4.32
CA ALA A 95 -7.09 0.64 -4.19
C ALA A 95 -7.47 0.10 -2.81
N ASP A 96 -6.70 -0.88 -2.32
CA ASP A 96 -6.96 -1.43 -0.99
C ASP A 96 -6.78 -0.37 0.10
N GLN A 97 -5.71 0.40 0.03
CA GLN A 97 -5.41 1.42 1.03
C GLN A 97 -6.45 2.54 1.01
N ILE A 98 -6.83 3.00 -0.17
CA ILE A 98 -7.82 4.06 -0.29
C ILE A 98 -9.18 3.59 0.20
N ARG A 99 -9.60 2.40 -0.22
CA ARG A 99 -10.86 1.82 0.21
C ARG A 99 -10.91 1.68 1.74
N GLY A 100 -9.83 1.16 2.31
CA GLY A 100 -9.75 0.99 3.75
C GLY A 100 -9.79 2.31 4.51
N GLY A 101 -9.14 3.35 3.95
CA GLY A 101 -9.17 4.69 4.52
C GLY A 101 -10.56 5.30 4.44
N MET A 102 -11.22 5.16 3.28
CA MET A 102 -12.55 5.71 3.06
C MET A 102 -13.60 5.05 3.95
N CYS A 103 -13.42 3.75 4.22
CA CYS A 103 -14.35 3.00 5.07
C CYS A 103 -13.99 3.06 6.55
N GLY A 104 -12.93 3.76 6.90
CA GLY A 104 -12.49 3.87 8.30
C GLY A 104 -11.86 2.60 8.85
N ILE A 105 -11.50 1.66 7.99
CA ILE A 105 -10.83 0.42 8.40
C ILE A 105 -9.38 0.71 8.75
N TYR A 106 -8.70 1.53 7.95
CA TYR A 106 -7.31 1.90 8.15
C TYR A 106 -7.21 3.32 8.69
N ASN A 107 -6.02 3.68 9.17
CA ASN A 107 -5.79 5.03 9.66
C ASN A 107 -5.85 6.02 8.48
N THR A 108 -6.81 6.93 8.53
CA THR A 108 -7.07 7.85 7.43
C THR A 108 -5.89 8.78 7.15
N SER A 109 -5.25 9.27 8.19
CA SER A 109 -4.13 10.19 8.04
C SER A 109 -2.95 9.52 7.34
N ILE A 110 -2.61 8.30 7.74
CA ILE A 110 -1.52 7.55 7.12
C ILE A 110 -1.87 7.22 5.68
N THR A 111 -3.11 6.82 5.43
CA THR A 111 -3.57 6.50 4.08
C THR A 111 -3.44 7.70 3.16
N GLN A 112 -3.81 8.88 3.64
CA GLN A 112 -3.70 10.11 2.86
C GLN A 112 -2.25 10.43 2.51
N ARG A 113 -1.35 10.30 3.47
CA ARG A 113 0.06 10.59 3.24
C ARG A 113 0.69 9.63 2.24
N LEU A 114 0.40 8.34 2.36
CA LEU A 114 0.96 7.33 1.47
C LEU A 114 0.49 7.53 0.04
N ASN A 115 -0.72 8.02 -0.15
CA ASN A 115 -1.32 8.12 -1.46
C ASN A 115 -1.44 9.55 -1.98
N GLY A 116 -0.93 10.53 -1.24
CA GLY A 116 -0.92 11.93 -1.66
C GLY A 116 -2.30 12.51 -1.90
N LEU A 117 -3.24 12.21 -1.02
CA LEU A 117 -4.63 12.63 -1.21
C LEU A 117 -4.89 14.03 -0.63
N ALA A 118 -6.12 14.42 -0.68
CA ALA A 118 -6.72 15.74 -0.46
C ALA A 118 -6.10 16.81 0.45
N GLU A 119 -5.27 16.44 1.40
CA GLU A 119 -4.71 17.40 2.34
C GLU A 119 -3.96 18.55 1.69
N LYS A 120 -3.28 18.28 0.59
CA LYS A 120 -2.53 19.30 -0.14
C LYS A 120 -3.44 20.37 -0.72
N THR A 121 -4.57 19.95 -1.24
CA THR A 121 -5.54 20.86 -1.83
C THR A 121 -6.08 21.79 -0.77
N HIS A 122 -6.34 21.26 0.41
CA HIS A 122 -6.84 22.06 1.51
C HIS A 122 -5.84 23.16 1.90
N ASN A 123 -4.56 22.83 1.94
CA ASN A 123 -3.53 23.80 2.26
C ASN A 123 -3.43 24.91 1.22
N GLU A 124 -3.59 24.59 -0.02
CA GLU A 124 -3.57 25.56 -1.09
C GLU A 124 -4.68 26.58 -0.95
N VAL A 125 -5.85 26.10 -0.61
CA VAL A 125 -7.00 26.97 -0.40
C VAL A 125 -6.74 27.97 0.73
N LYS A 126 -6.12 27.53 1.80
CA LYS A 126 -5.79 28.41 2.90
C LYS A 126 -4.83 29.52 2.53
N ILE A 127 -3.90 29.20 1.65
CA ILE A 127 -2.93 30.21 1.21
C ILE A 127 -3.57 31.27 0.36
N GLU A 128 -4.53 30.91 -0.44
CA GLU A 128 -5.19 31.84 -1.33
C GLU A 128 -6.12 32.81 -0.63
N GLN A 129 -6.78 32.36 0.40
CA GLN A 129 -7.75 33.20 1.06
C GLN A 129 -7.29 34.57 1.52
N PRO A 130 -6.12 34.68 2.15
CA PRO A 130 -5.70 36.00 2.61
C PRO A 130 -5.55 37.02 1.50
N LEU A 131 -5.26 36.56 0.33
CA LEU A 131 -5.05 37.48 -0.77
C LEU A 131 -6.26 38.21 -1.20
N PHE A 132 -7.40 37.60 -1.07
CA PHE A 132 -8.59 38.25 -1.45
C PHE A 132 -8.93 39.41 -0.60
N ASN A 133 -8.70 39.27 0.68
CA ASN A 133 -9.17 40.23 1.65
C ASN A 133 -8.43 41.52 1.59
N ASP A 134 -7.26 41.50 1.09
CA ASP A 134 -6.42 42.66 1.07
C ASP A 134 -6.77 43.62 -0.03
N ASP A 135 -7.47 43.16 -0.97
CA ASP A 135 -7.79 43.98 -2.11
C ASP A 135 -8.88 44.99 -1.87
N LEU A 136 -9.41 44.99 -0.74
CA LEU A 136 -10.49 45.92 -0.42
C LEU A 136 -10.03 47.23 0.20
#